data_b2d0c638799d7ef8b0b0b89e7f4a90bb
#
_entry.id   b2d0c638799d7ef8b0b0b89e7f4a90bb
#
_cell.length_a   1.000
_cell.length_b   1.000
_cell.length_c   1.000
_cell.angle_alpha   90.00
_cell.angle_beta   90.00
_cell.angle_gamma   90.00
#
_symmetry.space_group_name_H-M   'P 1'
#
loop_
_entity.id
_entity.type
_entity.pdbx_description
1 polymer ?
#
loop_
_entity_poly.entity_id
_entity_poly.type
_entity_poly.pdbx_seq_one_letter_code
_entity_poly.pdbx_strand_id
1 'polypeptide(L)' 'MSDNGQKIIELPSMITVRDLAQRMGASPIQVIKVLMSNGVIANINQQVDFDTASIVASELGFE' A
#
# COMPACT_ATOMS: atom_id res chain seq x y z
N MET A 1 13.38 -19.23 -1.70
CA MET A 1 13.26 -18.72 -1.29
C MET A 1 13.43 -18.17 -0.29
N SER A 2 13.64 -17.62 0.02
CA SER A 2 14.07 -17.14 0.96
C SER A 2 13.34 -16.35 1.79
N ASP A 3 12.37 -16.65 2.20
CA ASP A 3 11.63 -15.94 3.07
C ASP A 3 12.19 -16.00 4.38
N ASN A 4 12.57 -14.96 4.93
CA ASN A 4 13.21 -14.88 6.21
C ASN A 4 12.29 -14.41 7.28
N GLY A 5 11.03 -14.57 7.12
CA GLY A 5 10.08 -14.15 8.11
C GLY A 5 9.70 -12.70 8.03
N GLN A 6 10.27 -11.96 7.12
CA GLN A 6 9.89 -10.57 6.91
C GLN A 6 8.70 -10.50 5.98
N LYS A 7 7.85 -9.53 6.22
CA LYS A 7 6.74 -9.30 5.31
C LYS A 7 7.17 -8.34 4.24
N ILE A 8 7.51 -8.89 3.10
CA ILE A 8 7.97 -8.12 1.96
C ILE A 8 6.95 -8.30 0.86
N ILE A 9 6.50 -7.21 0.28
CA ILE A 9 5.61 -7.27 -0.86
C ILE A 9 6.28 -6.59 -2.03
N GLU A 10 6.05 -7.14 -3.21
CA GLU A 10 6.54 -6.54 -4.43
C GLU A 10 5.45 -5.67 -5.01
N LEU A 11 5.82 -4.45 -5.37
CA LEU A 11 4.86 -3.48 -5.88
C LEU A 11 5.24 -3.07 -7.28
N PRO A 12 4.30 -3.01 -8.20
CA PRO A 12 4.56 -2.43 -9.51
C PRO A 12 4.75 -0.92 -9.40
N SER A 13 5.18 -0.29 -10.48
CA SER A 13 5.40 1.14 -10.46
C SER A 13 4.09 1.93 -10.25
N MET A 14 2.97 1.37 -10.68
CA MET A 14 1.65 1.96 -10.41
C MET A 14 0.74 0.86 -9.92
N ILE A 15 -0.09 1.17 -8.93
CA ILE A 15 -0.98 0.18 -8.36
C ILE A 15 -2.23 0.90 -7.83
N THR A 16 -3.38 0.27 -7.95
CA THR A 16 -4.59 0.85 -7.39
C THR A 16 -4.62 0.64 -5.89
N VAL A 17 -5.37 1.51 -5.20
CA VAL A 17 -5.55 1.37 -3.75
C VAL A 17 -6.11 -0.01 -3.42
N ARG A 18 -7.05 -0.50 -4.23
CA ARG A 18 -7.63 -1.82 -4.00
C ARG A 18 -6.57 -2.91 -4.06
N ASP A 19 -5.73 -2.90 -5.10
CA ASP A 19 -4.69 -3.90 -5.25
C ASP A 19 -3.67 -3.82 -4.14
N LEU A 20 -3.30 -2.61 -3.78
CA LEU A 20 -2.34 -2.40 -2.70
C LEU A 20 -2.87 -3.00 -1.40
N ALA A 21 -4.13 -2.74 -1.08
CA ALA A 21 -4.74 -3.28 0.12
C ALA A 21 -4.76 -4.80 0.09
N GLN A 22 -5.09 -5.38 -1.06
CA GLN A 22 -5.11 -6.83 -1.19
C GLN A 22 -3.73 -7.43 -0.97
N ARG A 23 -2.71 -6.80 -1.52
CA ARG A 23 -1.35 -7.32 -1.37
C ARG A 23 -0.87 -7.25 0.07
N MET A 24 -1.37 -6.28 0.81
CA MET A 24 -1.00 -6.13 2.22
C MET A 24 -1.92 -6.89 3.16
N GLY A 25 -3.01 -7.45 2.66
CA GLY A 25 -3.98 -8.09 3.52
C GLY A 25 -4.72 -7.09 4.39
N ALA A 26 -4.81 -5.85 3.95
CA ALA A 26 -5.48 -4.79 4.69
C ALA A 26 -6.76 -4.39 3.97
N SER A 27 -7.61 -3.64 4.64
CA SER A 27 -8.81 -3.16 3.97
C SER A 27 -8.49 -1.91 3.17
N PRO A 28 -9.18 -1.69 2.05
CA PRO A 28 -8.95 -0.47 1.27
C PRO A 28 -9.16 0.79 2.08
N ILE A 29 -10.06 0.75 3.06
CA ILE A 29 -10.33 1.91 3.90
C ILE A 29 -9.12 2.28 4.72
N GLN A 30 -8.38 1.30 5.23
CA GLN A 30 -7.14 1.56 5.95
C GLN A 30 -6.12 2.25 5.06
N VAL A 31 -5.99 1.78 3.82
CA VAL A 31 -5.06 2.39 2.88
C VAL A 31 -5.46 3.84 2.60
N ILE A 32 -6.73 4.07 2.38
CA ILE A 32 -7.22 5.42 2.13
C ILE A 32 -6.95 6.33 3.32
N LYS A 33 -7.16 5.83 4.53
CA LYS A 33 -6.90 6.63 5.73
C LYS A 33 -5.43 7.03 5.84
N VAL A 34 -4.52 6.10 5.55
CA VAL A 34 -3.10 6.40 5.59
C VAL A 34 -2.75 7.44 4.54
N LEU A 35 -3.31 7.29 3.34
CA LEU A 35 -3.05 8.26 2.28
C LEU A 35 -3.54 9.64 2.69
N MET A 36 -4.71 9.72 3.28
CA MET A 36 -5.26 11.01 3.71
C MET A 36 -4.40 11.66 4.78
N SER A 37 -3.87 10.88 5.71
CA SER A 37 -3.02 11.45 6.74
C SER A 37 -1.69 11.94 6.17
N ASN A 38 -1.34 11.51 4.97
CA ASN A 38 -0.15 12.02 4.28
C ASN A 38 -0.49 13.07 3.23
N GLY A 39 -1.71 13.59 3.26
CA GLY A 39 -2.10 14.65 2.36
C GLY A 39 -2.53 14.19 0.98
N VAL A 40 -2.79 12.90 0.81
CA VAL A 40 -3.17 12.36 -0.48
C VAL A 40 -4.64 11.94 -0.41
N ILE A 41 -5.46 12.51 -1.27
CA ILE A 41 -6.86 12.14 -1.34
C ILE A 41 -7.02 11.12 -2.46
N ALA A 42 -7.51 9.95 -2.12
CA ALA A 42 -7.62 8.86 -3.08
C ALA A 42 -8.88 8.06 -2.83
N ASN A 43 -9.36 7.40 -3.87
CA ASN A 43 -10.47 6.46 -3.73
C ASN A 43 -9.95 5.07 -4.05
N ILE A 44 -10.83 4.08 -3.93
CA ILE A 44 -10.44 2.67 -4.02
C ILE A 44 -9.89 2.32 -5.41
N ASN A 45 -10.32 3.02 -6.44
CA ASN A 45 -9.85 2.76 -7.79
C ASN A 45 -8.72 3.67 -8.22
N GLN A 46 -8.29 4.56 -7.35
CA GLN A 46 -7.20 5.48 -7.64
C GLN A 46 -5.88 4.73 -7.74
N GLN A 47 -5.08 5.09 -8.72
CA GLN A 47 -3.73 4.53 -8.82
C GLN A 47 -2.76 5.42 -8.05
N VAL A 48 -1.81 4.78 -7.40
CA VAL A 48 -0.74 5.49 -6.71
C VAL A 48 0.58 4.97 -7.23
N ASP A 49 1.61 5.80 -7.16
CA ASP A 49 2.92 5.40 -7.63
C ASP A 49 3.64 4.58 -6.55
N PHE A 50 4.81 4.06 -6.93
CA PHE A 50 5.55 3.20 -6.03
C PHE A 50 5.92 3.92 -4.73
N ASP A 51 6.34 5.18 -4.84
CA ASP A 51 6.75 5.93 -3.66
C ASP A 51 5.61 6.09 -2.68
N THR A 52 4.43 6.44 -3.18
CA THR A 52 3.25 6.59 -2.34
C THR A 52 2.84 5.25 -1.73
N ALA A 53 2.88 4.20 -2.55
CA ALA A 53 2.53 2.86 -2.06
C ALA A 53 3.50 2.40 -0.98
N SER A 54 4.78 2.74 -1.13
CA SER A 54 5.78 2.39 -0.12
C SER A 54 5.52 3.08 1.21
N ILE A 55 5.09 4.32 1.17
CA ILE A 55 4.75 5.04 2.39
C ILE A 55 3.61 4.36 3.11
N VAL A 56 2.57 3.98 2.36
CA VAL A 56 1.43 3.29 2.95
C VAL A 56 1.87 1.96 3.55
N ALA A 57 2.65 1.19 2.80
CA ALA A 57 3.09 -0.11 3.27
C ALA A 57 3.92 0.04 4.54
N SER A 58 4.79 1.02 4.58
CA SER A 58 5.62 1.25 5.75
C SER A 58 4.78 1.61 6.98
N GLU A 59 3.76 2.44 6.79
CA GLU A 59 2.91 2.85 7.90
C GLU A 59 2.07 1.71 8.44
N LEU A 60 1.76 0.73 7.59
CA LEU A 60 0.98 -0.43 8.01
C LEU A 60 1.87 -1.60 8.41
N GLY A 61 3.18 -1.40 8.48
CA GLY A 61 4.09 -2.40 9.00
C GLY A 61 4.67 -3.35 7.95
N PHE A 62 4.63 -2.97 6.68
CA PHE A 62 5.20 -3.78 5.61
C PHE A 62 6.44 -3.11 5.04
N GLU A 63 7.17 -3.87 4.28
CA GLU A 63 8.33 -3.30 3.59
C GLU A 63 8.27 -3.51 2.09
#